data_5d72686ab9e1117af77f1656f5291096
#
_entry.id   5d72686ab9e1117af77f1656f5291096
#
_cell.length_a   1.000
_cell.length_b   1.000
_cell.length_c   1.000
_cell.angle_alpha   90.00
_cell.angle_beta   90.00
_cell.angle_gamma   90.00
#
_symmetry.space_group_name_H-M   'P 1'
#
loop_
_entity.id
_entity.type
_entity.pdbx_description
1 polymer ?
#
loop_
_entity_poly.entity_id
_entity_poly.type
_entity_poly.pdbx_seq_one_letter_code
_entity_poly.pdbx_strand_id
1 'polypeptide(L)'
;SVHPWMVRETKSPFGHLIPDQTDQSKMEQGGVRSFTFNYTNEFQKSDLEIFKQGTVKNKRGDLGVEANLQNAVYELYADHDITGSDNKSVVYKAGTLVTQMVTDADGYAKVTDLYPGYYRLHEKYAPLGYKLSSNDISVTVNKNTSKYLKEQQYEGIIQVVKTFGEENVPEAQAVFEVYDSKNNLKQTITTNDKGIAETDLLPYGAYRIHQTKTTDGYDMVPDKWVSI
;
A
#
# COMPACT_ATOMS: atom_id res chain seq x y z
N SER A 1 -11.43 -35.56 52.51
CA SER A 1 -10.46 -35.41 51.41
C SER A 1 -10.37 -33.95 50.99
N VAL A 2 -9.16 -33.42 51.01
CA VAL A 2 -8.86 -32.07 50.57
C VAL A 2 -8.67 -32.10 49.04
N HIS A 3 -9.48 -31.32 48.32
CA HIS A 3 -9.35 -31.22 46.86
C HIS A 3 -8.73 -29.87 46.52
N PRO A 4 -7.63 -29.85 45.75
CA PRO A 4 -7.06 -28.59 45.24
C PRO A 4 -7.99 -27.96 44.21
N TRP A 5 -8.12 -26.66 44.28
CA TRP A 5 -8.81 -25.88 43.23
C TRP A 5 -7.79 -25.21 42.35
N MET A 6 -8.03 -25.27 41.06
CA MET A 6 -7.23 -24.58 40.03
C MET A 6 -8.09 -23.53 39.37
N VAL A 7 -7.56 -22.33 39.23
CA VAL A 7 -8.19 -21.22 38.50
C VAL A 7 -7.21 -20.74 37.47
N ARG A 8 -7.68 -20.60 36.26
CA ARG A 8 -6.90 -20.13 35.13
C ARG A 8 -7.66 -19.03 34.40
N GLU A 9 -6.97 -17.93 34.07
CA GLU A 9 -7.51 -16.95 33.16
C GLU A 9 -7.48 -17.48 31.71
N THR A 10 -8.62 -17.42 31.03
CA THR A 10 -8.74 -17.90 29.65
C THR A 10 -8.89 -16.76 28.63
N LYS A 11 -9.10 -15.51 29.11
CA LYS A 11 -9.26 -14.33 28.26
C LYS A 11 -8.83 -13.09 29.02
N SER A 12 -7.88 -12.35 28.44
CA SER A 12 -7.45 -11.04 28.94
C SER A 12 -8.26 -9.91 28.30
N PRO A 13 -8.27 -8.72 28.92
CA PRO A 13 -8.75 -7.49 28.28
C PRO A 13 -8.01 -7.20 26.98
N PHE A 14 -8.65 -6.44 26.08
CA PHE A 14 -8.03 -6.02 24.83
C PHE A 14 -6.69 -5.31 25.08
N GLY A 15 -5.64 -5.69 24.35
CA GLY A 15 -4.30 -5.12 24.49
C GLY A 15 -3.50 -5.60 25.70
N HIS A 16 -3.98 -6.61 26.41
CA HIS A 16 -3.25 -7.20 27.53
C HIS A 16 -2.96 -8.68 27.27
N LEU A 17 -1.80 -9.12 27.72
CA LEU A 17 -1.44 -10.53 27.70
C LEU A 17 -2.04 -11.25 28.89
N ILE A 18 -2.44 -12.51 28.70
CA ILE A 18 -2.60 -13.44 29.80
C ILE A 18 -1.17 -13.73 30.29
N PRO A 19 -0.83 -13.43 31.55
CA PRO A 19 0.48 -13.77 32.10
C PRO A 19 0.73 -15.26 31.91
N ASP A 20 1.98 -15.65 31.69
CA ASP A 20 2.39 -17.06 31.68
C ASP A 20 2.33 -17.57 33.16
N GLN A 21 1.11 -17.71 33.64
CA GLN A 21 0.85 -18.20 34.97
C GLN A 21 0.56 -19.68 34.89
N THR A 22 1.42 -20.44 35.53
CA THR A 22 1.08 -21.76 35.95
C THR A 22 -0.16 -21.68 36.83
N ASP A 23 -1.15 -22.50 36.52
CA ASP A 23 -2.40 -22.57 37.28
C ASP A 23 -2.15 -22.49 38.81
N GLN A 24 -2.70 -21.47 39.47
CA GLN A 24 -2.54 -21.33 40.91
C GLN A 24 -3.47 -22.32 41.58
N SER A 25 -2.94 -23.22 42.36
CA SER A 25 -3.72 -24.13 43.20
C SER A 25 -3.62 -23.73 44.66
N LYS A 26 -4.75 -23.71 45.33
CA LYS A 26 -4.83 -23.58 46.78
C LYS A 26 -5.53 -24.80 47.37
N MET A 27 -5.03 -25.25 48.51
CA MET A 27 -5.65 -26.34 49.27
C MET A 27 -6.36 -25.77 50.49
N GLU A 28 -7.55 -26.27 50.74
CA GLU A 28 -8.30 -25.91 51.93
C GLU A 28 -7.75 -26.63 53.13
N GLN A 29 -7.46 -25.88 54.21
CA GLN A 29 -7.18 -26.42 55.53
C GLN A 29 -8.12 -25.78 56.54
N GLY A 30 -9.02 -26.59 57.09
CA GLY A 30 -9.77 -26.21 58.29
C GLY A 30 -10.80 -25.09 58.14
N GLY A 31 -11.87 -25.28 57.40
CA GLY A 31 -13.09 -24.47 57.54
C GLY A 31 -13.14 -23.14 56.80
N VAL A 32 -12.17 -22.78 55.99
CA VAL A 32 -12.19 -21.58 55.16
C VAL A 32 -13.14 -21.78 53.96
N ARG A 33 -14.07 -20.83 53.74
CA ARG A 33 -15.09 -20.91 52.67
C ARG A 33 -14.87 -20.00 51.50
N SER A 34 -13.81 -19.16 51.49
CA SER A 34 -13.51 -18.28 50.36
C SER A 34 -12.03 -18.25 50.03
N PHE A 35 -11.75 -18.21 48.74
CA PHE A 35 -10.41 -18.07 48.20
C PHE A 35 -10.38 -16.87 47.25
N THR A 36 -9.30 -16.10 47.34
CA THR A 36 -9.08 -14.98 46.44
C THR A 36 -7.85 -15.28 45.55
N PHE A 37 -8.04 -15.22 44.24
CA PHE A 37 -6.98 -15.31 43.25
C PHE A 37 -6.83 -13.94 42.59
N ASN A 38 -5.62 -13.37 42.63
CA ASN A 38 -5.32 -12.10 42.00
C ASN A 38 -4.49 -12.34 40.72
N TYR A 39 -4.96 -11.85 39.62
CA TYR A 39 -4.28 -11.89 38.36
C TYR A 39 -4.00 -10.47 37.89
N THR A 40 -2.81 -10.26 37.30
CA THR A 40 -2.42 -8.99 36.69
C THR A 40 -2.02 -9.27 35.27
N ASN A 41 -2.69 -8.64 34.31
CA ASN A 41 -2.39 -8.74 32.91
C ASN A 41 -1.37 -7.67 32.54
N GLU A 42 -0.39 -8.03 31.71
CA GLU A 42 0.58 -7.08 31.18
C GLU A 42 0.00 -6.37 29.95
N PHE A 43 0.12 -5.04 29.94
CA PHE A 43 -0.20 -4.24 28.76
C PHE A 43 0.86 -4.43 27.68
N GLN A 44 0.44 -4.69 26.44
CA GLN A 44 1.35 -4.94 25.34
C GLN A 44 1.14 -3.95 24.21
N LYS A 45 2.19 -3.23 23.85
CA LYS A 45 2.32 -2.57 22.55
C LYS A 45 2.76 -3.58 21.49
N SER A 46 2.45 -3.30 20.26
CA SER A 46 2.67 -4.25 19.15
C SER A 46 3.15 -3.55 17.88
N ASP A 47 3.72 -4.32 16.98
CA ASP A 47 4.21 -3.83 15.70
C ASP A 47 3.18 -4.03 14.61
N LEU A 48 3.17 -3.10 13.65
CA LEU A 48 2.47 -3.23 12.38
C LEU A 48 3.48 -3.27 11.24
N GLU A 49 3.37 -4.29 10.42
CA GLU A 49 4.17 -4.48 9.21
C GLU A 49 3.26 -4.44 7.98
N ILE A 50 3.74 -3.84 6.90
CA ILE A 50 3.09 -3.90 5.60
C ILE A 50 4.04 -4.46 4.56
N PHE A 51 3.50 -5.25 3.64
CA PHE A 51 4.17 -5.81 2.47
C PHE A 51 3.37 -5.39 1.25
N LYS A 52 3.94 -4.50 0.44
CA LYS A 52 3.31 -3.98 -0.77
C LYS A 52 3.84 -4.72 -1.99
N GLN A 53 2.93 -5.33 -2.72
CA GLN A 53 3.22 -6.05 -3.95
C GLN A 53 2.31 -5.59 -5.07
N GLY A 54 2.77 -5.71 -6.31
CA GLY A 54 1.99 -5.45 -7.50
C GLY A 54 2.27 -6.47 -8.59
N THR A 55 1.31 -6.66 -9.49
CA THR A 55 1.51 -7.46 -10.68
C THR A 55 2.12 -6.60 -11.78
N VAL A 56 3.23 -7.05 -12.35
CA VAL A 56 3.86 -6.45 -13.52
C VAL A 56 3.50 -7.30 -14.74
N LYS A 57 2.86 -6.71 -15.75
CA LYS A 57 2.68 -7.39 -17.05
C LYS A 57 4.00 -7.46 -17.77
N ASN A 58 4.27 -8.60 -18.39
CA ASN A 58 5.39 -8.72 -19.31
C ASN A 58 5.04 -8.06 -20.66
N LYS A 59 6.04 -7.93 -21.56
CA LYS A 59 5.87 -7.36 -22.90
C LYS A 59 4.81 -8.05 -23.78
N ARG A 60 4.29 -9.21 -23.37
CA ARG A 60 3.25 -9.98 -24.07
C ARG A 60 1.86 -9.79 -23.48
N GLY A 61 1.72 -8.99 -22.42
CA GLY A 61 0.45 -8.79 -21.74
C GLY A 61 0.03 -9.94 -20.80
N ASP A 62 0.88 -10.95 -20.61
CA ASP A 62 0.63 -11.99 -19.63
C ASP A 62 0.71 -11.39 -18.23
N LEU A 63 -0.27 -11.68 -17.39
CA LEU A 63 -0.23 -11.39 -15.97
C LEU A 63 0.99 -12.11 -15.39
N GLY A 64 2.05 -11.36 -15.22
CA GLY A 64 3.32 -11.96 -14.86
C GLY A 64 3.63 -11.84 -13.40
N VAL A 65 4.85 -11.61 -13.14
CA VAL A 65 5.58 -11.67 -11.89
C VAL A 65 5.02 -10.68 -10.87
N GLU A 66 4.71 -11.15 -9.68
CA GLU A 66 4.52 -10.26 -8.52
C GLU A 66 5.86 -9.57 -8.22
N ALA A 67 5.84 -8.25 -8.17
CA ALA A 67 6.99 -7.44 -7.81
C ALA A 67 6.74 -6.75 -6.47
N ASN A 68 7.78 -6.69 -5.65
CA ASN A 68 7.76 -5.87 -4.45
C ASN A 68 7.79 -4.39 -4.83
N LEU A 69 6.96 -3.58 -4.20
CA LEU A 69 6.76 -2.19 -4.60
C LEU A 69 7.36 -1.23 -3.59
N GLN A 70 8.45 -0.60 -4.00
CA GLN A 70 9.13 0.46 -3.25
C GLN A 70 8.40 1.82 -3.38
N ASN A 71 8.55 2.67 -2.35
CA ASN A 71 8.05 4.04 -2.31
C ASN A 71 6.52 4.19 -2.28
N ALA A 72 5.77 3.17 -1.91
CA ALA A 72 4.40 3.36 -1.47
C ALA A 72 4.41 4.11 -0.13
N VAL A 73 3.64 5.19 -0.02
CA VAL A 73 3.53 5.97 1.21
C VAL A 73 2.16 5.77 1.81
N TYR A 74 2.14 5.27 3.04
CA TYR A 74 0.93 5.07 3.84
C TYR A 74 0.90 5.99 5.04
N GLU A 75 -0.27 6.53 5.34
CA GLU A 75 -0.57 7.26 6.57
C GLU A 75 -1.40 6.37 7.49
N LEU A 76 -0.93 6.18 8.73
CA LEU A 76 -1.64 5.41 9.74
C LEU A 76 -2.39 6.37 10.66
N TYR A 77 -3.70 6.27 10.68
CA TYR A 77 -4.59 7.07 11.53
C TYR A 77 -5.21 6.22 12.63
N ALA A 78 -5.44 6.82 13.78
CA ALA A 78 -6.33 6.26 14.81
C ALA A 78 -7.77 6.28 14.28
N ASP A 79 -8.39 5.12 14.10
CA ASP A 79 -9.77 5.03 13.61
C ASP A 79 -10.80 5.32 14.71
N HIS A 80 -10.45 5.02 15.94
CA HIS A 80 -11.18 5.31 17.17
C HIS A 80 -10.25 5.95 18.20
N ASP A 81 -10.78 6.48 19.30
CA ASP A 81 -9.95 6.90 20.43
C ASP A 81 -9.15 5.70 20.94
N ILE A 82 -7.83 5.85 21.01
CA ILE A 82 -6.91 4.81 21.47
C ILE A 82 -6.45 5.16 22.87
N THR A 83 -6.63 4.22 23.80
CA THR A 83 -6.30 4.42 25.21
C THR A 83 -4.97 3.78 25.59
N GLY A 84 -4.37 4.28 26.65
CA GLY A 84 -3.18 3.72 27.28
C GLY A 84 -3.46 2.47 28.14
N SER A 85 -2.46 2.07 28.91
CA SER A 85 -2.52 0.88 29.77
C SER A 85 -3.59 0.91 30.88
N ASP A 86 -4.06 2.10 31.23
CA ASP A 86 -5.15 2.30 32.18
C ASP A 86 -6.55 2.12 31.59
N ASN A 87 -6.66 1.90 30.27
CA ASN A 87 -7.89 1.81 29.49
C ASN A 87 -8.82 3.05 29.64
N LYS A 88 -8.27 4.20 30.03
CA LYS A 88 -9.00 5.45 30.28
C LYS A 88 -8.35 6.65 29.61
N SER A 89 -7.04 6.82 29.81
CA SER A 89 -6.29 7.95 29.24
C SER A 89 -6.16 7.81 27.73
N VAL A 90 -6.73 8.75 26.99
CA VAL A 90 -6.68 8.74 25.54
C VAL A 90 -5.29 9.17 25.07
N VAL A 91 -4.59 8.29 24.37
CA VAL A 91 -3.27 8.55 23.78
C VAL A 91 -3.41 9.18 22.38
N TYR A 92 -4.31 8.64 21.58
CA TYR A 92 -4.65 9.19 20.27
C TYR A 92 -6.16 9.36 20.14
N LYS A 93 -6.61 10.56 19.75
CA LYS A 93 -7.99 10.80 19.39
C LYS A 93 -8.31 10.18 18.03
N ALA A 94 -9.54 9.77 17.83
CA ALA A 94 -10.03 9.33 16.51
C ALA A 94 -9.70 10.36 15.44
N GLY A 95 -9.20 9.91 14.29
CA GLY A 95 -8.75 10.74 13.17
C GLY A 95 -7.32 11.32 13.30
N THR A 96 -6.61 11.09 14.42
CA THR A 96 -5.22 11.54 14.56
C THR A 96 -4.30 10.75 13.63
N LEU A 97 -3.45 11.46 12.87
CA LEU A 97 -2.33 10.86 12.16
C LEU A 97 -1.28 10.39 13.17
N VAL A 98 -1.08 9.08 13.25
CA VAL A 98 -0.14 8.45 14.18
C VAL A 98 1.28 8.44 13.61
N THR A 99 1.42 8.03 12.34
CA THR A 99 2.71 7.99 11.65
C THR A 99 2.53 7.81 10.15
N GLN A 100 3.63 8.00 9.41
CA GLN A 100 3.75 7.60 8.01
C GLN A 100 4.66 6.38 7.87
N MET A 101 4.34 5.52 6.91
CA MET A 101 5.11 4.34 6.55
C MET A 101 5.48 4.43 5.07
N VAL A 102 6.74 4.19 4.73
CA VAL A 102 7.23 4.19 3.34
C VAL A 102 7.85 2.84 3.05
N THR A 103 7.39 2.18 1.99
CA THR A 103 7.92 0.86 1.62
C THR A 103 9.32 0.97 1.01
N ASP A 104 10.21 0.08 1.43
CA ASP A 104 11.57 -0.09 0.93
C ASP A 104 11.63 -0.90 -0.38
N ALA A 105 12.83 -1.28 -0.82
CA ALA A 105 13.06 -2.07 -2.03
C ALA A 105 12.40 -3.46 -2.01
N ASP A 106 12.16 -4.00 -0.80
CA ASP A 106 11.47 -5.28 -0.60
C ASP A 106 9.95 -5.11 -0.48
N GLY A 107 9.44 -3.89 -0.71
CA GLY A 107 8.02 -3.55 -0.53
C GLY A 107 7.58 -3.53 0.93
N TYR A 108 8.53 -3.47 1.86
CA TYR A 108 8.30 -3.61 3.28
C TYR A 108 8.33 -2.27 4.00
N ALA A 109 7.43 -2.07 4.96
CA ALA A 109 7.54 -1.00 5.95
C ALA A 109 7.01 -1.47 7.30
N LYS A 110 7.53 -0.88 8.37
CA LYS A 110 7.21 -1.26 9.75
C LYS A 110 7.05 -0.03 10.64
N VAL A 111 6.11 -0.10 11.55
CA VAL A 111 6.00 0.77 12.71
C VAL A 111 5.97 -0.08 13.97
N THR A 112 6.70 0.33 15.00
CA THR A 112 6.83 -0.37 16.27
C THR A 112 6.08 0.34 17.38
N ASP A 113 5.87 -0.34 18.48
CA ASP A 113 5.35 0.24 19.73
C ASP A 113 3.97 0.90 19.61
N LEU A 114 3.12 0.40 18.72
CA LEU A 114 1.74 0.86 18.63
C LEU A 114 0.93 0.41 19.84
N TYR A 115 0.14 1.34 20.37
CA TYR A 115 -0.88 1.02 21.36
C TYR A 115 -1.95 0.10 20.75
N PRO A 116 -2.48 -0.86 21.52
CA PRO A 116 -3.62 -1.66 21.06
C PRO A 116 -4.80 -0.77 20.70
N GLY A 117 -5.37 -0.99 19.52
CA GLY A 117 -6.45 -0.14 19.02
C GLY A 117 -6.88 -0.46 17.59
N TYR A 118 -7.83 0.32 17.13
CA TYR A 118 -8.33 0.30 15.77
C TYR A 118 -7.70 1.45 14.98
N TYR A 119 -7.06 1.10 13.88
CA TYR A 119 -6.35 2.02 13.01
C TYR A 119 -6.91 1.93 11.59
N ARG A 120 -6.64 2.98 10.83
CA ARG A 120 -6.95 3.09 9.41
C ARG A 120 -5.67 3.43 8.65
N LEU A 121 -5.34 2.60 7.69
CA LEU A 121 -4.18 2.79 6.81
C LEU A 121 -4.68 3.39 5.49
N HIS A 122 -4.21 4.58 5.17
CA HIS A 122 -4.53 5.36 3.97
C HIS A 122 -3.32 5.41 3.04
N GLU A 123 -3.46 5.02 1.78
CA GLU A 123 -2.39 5.18 0.80
C GLU A 123 -2.33 6.63 0.34
N LYS A 124 -1.28 7.35 0.69
CA LYS A 124 -1.06 8.74 0.31
C LYS A 124 -0.44 8.87 -1.07
N TYR A 125 0.54 8.02 -1.36
CA TYR A 125 1.21 7.96 -2.66
C TYR A 125 1.39 6.51 -3.07
N ALA A 126 0.91 6.18 -4.27
CA ALA A 126 1.16 4.89 -4.90
C ALA A 126 2.58 4.84 -5.50
N PRO A 127 3.17 3.64 -5.63
CA PRO A 127 4.39 3.46 -6.39
C PRO A 127 4.23 3.91 -7.85
N LEU A 128 5.35 4.28 -8.47
CA LEU A 128 5.36 4.68 -9.88
C LEU A 128 4.81 3.56 -10.79
N GLY A 129 3.87 3.90 -11.64
CA GLY A 129 3.20 2.95 -12.56
C GLY A 129 1.96 2.27 -11.96
N TYR A 130 1.56 2.63 -10.75
CA TYR A 130 0.37 2.10 -10.07
C TYR A 130 -0.62 3.20 -9.75
N LYS A 131 -1.90 2.86 -9.78
CA LYS A 131 -2.96 3.79 -9.43
C LYS A 131 -3.10 3.88 -7.91
N LEU A 132 -3.22 5.11 -7.41
CA LEU A 132 -3.49 5.36 -5.99
C LEU A 132 -4.80 4.68 -5.55
N SER A 133 -4.74 3.91 -4.46
CA SER A 133 -5.94 3.31 -3.87
C SER A 133 -6.82 4.39 -3.25
N SER A 134 -8.12 4.35 -3.57
CA SER A 134 -9.12 5.23 -2.95
C SER A 134 -9.71 4.67 -1.66
N ASN A 135 -9.40 3.42 -1.33
CA ASN A 135 -9.96 2.72 -0.19
C ASN A 135 -8.95 2.64 0.96
N ASP A 136 -9.41 3.02 2.12
CA ASP A 136 -8.66 2.84 3.36
C ASP A 136 -8.75 1.40 3.86
N ILE A 137 -7.74 0.96 4.58
CA ILE A 137 -7.62 -0.39 5.10
C ILE A 137 -7.72 -0.34 6.61
N SER A 138 -8.74 -1.01 7.16
CA SER A 138 -8.88 -1.15 8.61
C SER A 138 -7.84 -2.12 9.17
N VAL A 139 -7.20 -1.72 10.25
CA VAL A 139 -6.18 -2.50 10.96
C VAL A 139 -6.51 -2.54 12.44
N THR A 140 -6.64 -3.73 12.99
CA THR A 140 -6.73 -3.93 14.44
C THR A 140 -5.35 -4.34 14.96
N VAL A 141 -4.81 -3.56 15.88
CA VAL A 141 -3.53 -3.84 16.53
C VAL A 141 -3.82 -4.27 17.98
N ASN A 142 -3.62 -5.53 18.28
CA ASN A 142 -3.67 -6.11 19.64
C ASN A 142 -2.58 -7.17 19.85
N LYS A 143 -1.77 -7.38 18.84
CA LYS A 143 -0.57 -8.21 18.73
C LYS A 143 0.18 -7.78 17.48
N ASN A 144 1.42 -8.25 17.29
CA ASN A 144 2.16 -8.01 16.05
C ASN A 144 1.31 -8.42 14.85
N THR A 145 1.13 -7.48 13.93
CA THR A 145 0.18 -7.60 12.82
C THR A 145 0.90 -7.33 11.50
N SER A 146 0.66 -8.18 10.51
CA SER A 146 1.19 -7.99 9.16
C SER A 146 0.04 -7.81 8.17
N LYS A 147 0.20 -6.89 7.20
CA LYS A 147 -0.75 -6.65 6.11
C LYS A 147 -0.06 -6.84 4.77
N TYR A 148 -0.63 -7.70 3.94
CA TYR A 148 -0.20 -7.93 2.56
C TYR A 148 -1.11 -7.15 1.63
N LEU A 149 -0.54 -6.18 0.91
CA LEU A 149 -1.25 -5.23 0.07
C LEU A 149 -0.88 -5.48 -1.38
N LYS A 150 -1.86 -5.86 -2.19
CA LYS A 150 -1.65 -6.16 -3.61
C LYS A 150 -2.32 -5.12 -4.49
N GLU A 151 -1.62 -4.71 -5.54
CA GLU A 151 -2.15 -3.84 -6.58
C GLU A 151 -1.94 -4.42 -7.97
N GLN A 152 -2.85 -4.04 -8.87
CA GLN A 152 -2.72 -4.34 -10.28
C GLN A 152 -2.12 -3.12 -10.99
N GLN A 153 -1.11 -3.35 -11.83
CA GLN A 153 -0.60 -2.32 -12.72
C GLN A 153 -1.66 -1.96 -13.74
N TYR A 154 -1.92 -0.66 -13.91
CA TYR A 154 -2.71 -0.14 -15.01
C TYR A 154 -1.78 0.17 -16.16
N GLU A 155 -2.18 -0.20 -17.37
CA GLU A 155 -1.44 0.02 -18.59
C GLU A 155 -2.37 0.51 -19.70
N GLY A 156 -1.83 1.27 -20.61
CA GLY A 156 -2.52 1.74 -21.80
C GLY A 156 -1.59 1.90 -22.96
N ILE A 157 -2.13 2.21 -24.14
CA ILE A 157 -1.38 2.59 -25.33
C ILE A 157 -1.55 4.07 -25.58
N ILE A 158 -0.54 4.69 -26.19
CA ILE A 158 -0.62 6.04 -26.75
C ILE A 158 -0.69 5.89 -28.26
N GLN A 159 -1.77 6.37 -28.85
CA GLN A 159 -1.92 6.45 -30.29
C GLN A 159 -1.66 7.88 -30.76
N VAL A 160 -0.79 8.06 -31.74
CA VAL A 160 -0.56 9.31 -32.45
C VAL A 160 -1.22 9.21 -33.80
N VAL A 161 -2.03 10.21 -34.16
CA VAL A 161 -2.57 10.42 -35.47
C VAL A 161 -1.95 11.70 -36.04
N LYS A 162 -1.13 11.60 -37.06
CA LYS A 162 -0.38 12.72 -37.67
C LYS A 162 -0.84 12.97 -39.06
N THR A 163 -1.16 14.22 -39.34
CA THR A 163 -1.52 14.71 -40.68
C THR A 163 -0.70 15.95 -40.98
N PHE A 164 -0.63 16.32 -42.26
CA PHE A 164 -0.02 17.57 -42.74
C PHE A 164 -0.92 18.26 -43.76
N GLY A 165 -0.68 19.57 -43.96
CA GLY A 165 -1.44 20.40 -44.88
C GLY A 165 -2.88 20.72 -44.44
N GLU A 166 -3.53 21.61 -45.19
CA GLU A 166 -4.92 22.05 -44.86
C GLU A 166 -5.95 20.93 -45.10
N GLU A 167 -5.65 19.99 -45.99
CA GLU A 167 -6.51 18.85 -46.31
C GLU A 167 -6.37 17.68 -45.35
N ASN A 168 -5.56 17.81 -44.28
CA ASN A 168 -5.30 16.78 -43.31
C ASN A 168 -4.84 15.45 -43.89
N VAL A 169 -3.91 15.51 -44.85
CA VAL A 169 -3.36 14.31 -45.47
C VAL A 169 -2.57 13.49 -44.45
N PRO A 170 -2.76 12.17 -44.37
CA PRO A 170 -2.00 11.32 -43.44
C PRO A 170 -0.48 11.44 -43.66
N GLU A 171 0.29 11.69 -42.61
CA GLU A 171 1.74 11.75 -42.68
C GLU A 171 2.36 10.43 -42.28
N ALA A 172 2.86 9.70 -43.28
CA ALA A 172 3.64 8.48 -43.07
C ALA A 172 5.09 8.81 -42.70
N GLN A 173 5.75 7.88 -41.98
CA GLN A 173 7.18 7.97 -41.62
C GLN A 173 7.54 9.16 -40.71
N ALA A 174 6.59 9.82 -40.09
CA ALA A 174 6.82 10.75 -38.99
C ALA A 174 7.27 9.97 -37.77
N VAL A 175 8.30 10.45 -37.06
CA VAL A 175 8.88 9.75 -35.91
C VAL A 175 8.62 10.52 -34.64
N PHE A 176 8.18 9.82 -33.60
CA PHE A 176 7.94 10.35 -32.26
C PHE A 176 8.69 9.55 -31.21
N GLU A 177 9.22 10.25 -30.24
CA GLU A 177 9.81 9.70 -29.02
C GLU A 177 8.88 9.93 -27.85
N VAL A 178 8.65 8.88 -27.07
CA VAL A 178 7.76 8.90 -25.89
C VAL A 178 8.61 8.80 -24.64
N TYR A 179 8.54 9.82 -23.79
CA TYR A 179 9.30 9.93 -22.54
C TYR A 179 8.38 9.85 -21.33
N ASP A 180 8.84 9.25 -20.24
CA ASP A 180 8.14 9.30 -18.96
C ASP A 180 8.29 10.69 -18.27
N SER A 181 7.63 10.89 -17.14
CA SER A 181 7.69 12.14 -16.38
C SER A 181 9.07 12.47 -15.81
N LYS A 182 10.00 11.49 -15.78
CA LYS A 182 11.40 11.65 -15.38
C LYS A 182 12.33 11.89 -16.57
N ASN A 183 11.77 12.11 -17.76
CA ASN A 183 12.50 12.30 -19.02
C ASN A 183 13.30 11.07 -19.48
N ASN A 184 12.90 9.87 -19.09
CA ASN A 184 13.48 8.63 -19.64
C ASN A 184 12.73 8.25 -20.92
N LEU A 185 13.48 7.99 -22.02
CA LEU A 185 12.92 7.49 -23.25
C LEU A 185 12.33 6.09 -23.02
N LYS A 186 11.05 5.93 -23.33
CA LYS A 186 10.32 4.66 -23.18
C LYS A 186 10.21 3.94 -24.52
N GLN A 187 9.90 4.68 -25.59
CA GLN A 187 9.70 4.10 -26.90
C GLN A 187 9.85 5.14 -28.00
N THR A 188 10.31 4.69 -29.19
CA THR A 188 10.25 5.45 -30.43
C THR A 188 9.21 4.78 -31.34
N ILE A 189 8.27 5.57 -31.86
CA ILE A 189 7.18 5.12 -32.74
C ILE A 189 7.20 5.87 -34.05
N THR A 190 6.77 5.19 -35.12
CA THR A 190 6.76 5.75 -36.48
C THR A 190 5.39 5.57 -37.08
N THR A 191 4.85 6.63 -37.71
CA THR A 191 3.55 6.58 -38.36
C THR A 191 3.58 5.70 -39.62
N ASN A 192 2.52 4.94 -39.81
CA ASN A 192 2.27 4.15 -41.00
C ASN A 192 1.62 5.00 -42.12
N ASP A 193 1.25 4.38 -43.24
CA ASP A 193 0.64 5.04 -44.40
C ASP A 193 -0.70 5.74 -44.11
N LYS A 194 -1.31 5.42 -42.97
CA LYS A 194 -2.53 6.10 -42.46
C LYS A 194 -2.22 7.24 -41.51
N GLY A 195 -0.95 7.60 -41.33
CA GLY A 195 -0.51 8.61 -40.38
C GLY A 195 -0.65 8.17 -38.89
N ILE A 196 -0.76 6.86 -38.60
CA ILE A 196 -1.00 6.31 -37.26
C ILE A 196 0.27 5.63 -36.74
N ALA A 197 0.65 5.97 -35.53
CA ALA A 197 1.65 5.26 -34.74
C ALA A 197 1.10 4.93 -33.36
N GLU A 198 1.48 3.78 -32.80
CA GLU A 198 1.04 3.31 -31.48
C GLU A 198 2.23 2.83 -30.66
N THR A 199 2.16 3.06 -29.36
CA THR A 199 3.10 2.44 -28.42
C THR A 199 2.69 1.01 -28.10
N ASP A 200 3.62 0.22 -27.56
CA ASP A 200 3.28 -0.93 -26.75
C ASP A 200 2.52 -0.47 -25.46
N LEU A 201 2.08 -1.43 -24.66
CA LEU A 201 1.49 -1.13 -23.37
C LEU A 201 2.50 -0.38 -22.48
N LEU A 202 2.10 0.78 -22.02
CA LEU A 202 2.85 1.62 -21.09
C LEU A 202 2.17 1.63 -19.71
N PRO A 203 2.94 1.61 -18.61
CA PRO A 203 2.41 1.72 -17.26
C PRO A 203 1.63 3.01 -17.02
N TYR A 204 0.74 3.02 -16.02
CA TYR A 204 0.07 4.22 -15.54
C TYR A 204 1.08 5.34 -15.24
N GLY A 205 0.85 6.52 -15.81
CA GLY A 205 1.75 7.66 -15.64
C GLY A 205 1.52 8.76 -16.66
N ALA A 206 2.31 9.85 -16.54
CA ALA A 206 2.34 10.94 -17.50
C ALA A 206 3.50 10.75 -18.48
N TYR A 207 3.21 10.98 -19.75
CA TYR A 207 4.17 10.82 -20.84
C TYR A 207 4.24 12.06 -21.70
N ARG A 208 5.45 12.41 -22.12
CA ARG A 208 5.73 13.47 -23.08
C ARG A 208 5.98 12.83 -24.46
N ILE A 209 5.28 13.33 -25.48
CA ILE A 209 5.41 12.91 -26.86
C ILE A 209 6.15 14.02 -27.62
N HIS A 210 7.32 13.69 -28.13
CA HIS A 210 8.23 14.58 -28.86
C HIS A 210 8.41 14.10 -30.29
N GLN A 211 8.12 14.95 -31.28
CA GLN A 211 8.35 14.63 -32.68
C GLN A 211 9.81 14.86 -33.01
N THR A 212 10.47 13.88 -33.64
CA THR A 212 11.88 13.96 -34.08
C THR A 212 12.05 13.95 -35.58
N LYS A 213 11.00 13.60 -36.31
CA LYS A 213 11.02 13.60 -37.78
C LYS A 213 9.65 13.95 -38.37
N THR A 214 9.61 14.79 -39.37
CA THR A 214 8.44 15.16 -40.17
C THR A 214 8.77 15.08 -41.67
N THR A 215 7.78 15.26 -42.51
CA THR A 215 7.95 15.37 -43.98
C THR A 215 8.68 16.67 -44.33
N ASP A 216 9.54 16.63 -45.34
CA ASP A 216 10.29 17.81 -45.81
C ASP A 216 9.35 18.95 -46.19
N GLY A 217 9.69 20.17 -45.73
CA GLY A 217 8.90 21.38 -45.92
C GLY A 217 7.81 21.64 -44.89
N TYR A 218 7.71 20.81 -43.85
CA TYR A 218 6.81 20.99 -42.73
C TYR A 218 7.56 21.11 -41.38
N ASP A 219 7.04 21.92 -40.47
CA ASP A 219 7.58 22.06 -39.11
C ASP A 219 7.13 20.90 -38.22
N MET A 220 7.98 20.55 -37.26
CA MET A 220 7.62 19.62 -36.22
C MET A 220 6.56 20.20 -35.30
N VAL A 221 5.64 19.38 -34.82
CA VAL A 221 4.64 19.81 -33.85
C VAL A 221 5.25 19.99 -32.45
N PRO A 222 4.72 20.91 -31.63
CA PRO A 222 5.14 21.05 -30.23
C PRO A 222 4.91 19.76 -29.43
N ASP A 223 5.74 19.56 -28.42
CA ASP A 223 5.58 18.48 -27.46
C ASP A 223 4.17 18.46 -26.86
N LYS A 224 3.65 17.26 -26.65
CA LYS A 224 2.37 17.05 -26.00
C LYS A 224 2.53 16.11 -24.79
N TRP A 225 1.76 16.40 -23.75
CA TRP A 225 1.65 15.54 -22.58
C TRP A 225 0.34 14.78 -22.59
N VAL A 226 0.40 13.50 -22.22
CA VAL A 226 -0.75 12.61 -22.08
C VAL A 226 -0.57 11.78 -20.80
N SER A 227 -1.69 11.39 -20.18
CA SER A 227 -1.69 10.49 -19.03
C SER A 227 -2.43 9.20 -19.38
N ILE A 228 -1.87 8.08 -18.99
CA ILE A 228 -2.47 6.75 -19.01
C ILE A 228 -3.06 6.46 -17.65
#